data_cc273381b8f39b6175d973419333492f
#
_entry.id   cc273381b8f39b6175d973419333492f
#
_cell.length_a   1.000
_cell.length_b   1.000
_cell.length_c   1.000
_cell.angle_alpha   90.00
_cell.angle_beta   90.00
_cell.angle_gamma   90.00
#
_symmetry.space_group_name_H-M   'P 1'
#
loop_
_entity.id
_entity.type
_entity.pdbx_description
1 polymer ?
#
loop_
_entity_poly.entity_id
_entity_poly.type
_entity_poly.pdbx_seq_one_letter_code
_entity_poly.pdbx_strand_id
1 'polypeptide(L)'
;MKTIKPLGSYVLLEILETKTNNEIQLDTPEAFKMRPFRGIVVDISEYLNFDAQIAKFDTVIFLYHHGQKVFIADLPEKNFMLIHVDNIIGKEMDLD
;
A
#
# COMPACT_ATOMS: atom_id res chain seq x y z
N MET A 1 5.34 17.40 -11.62
CA MET A 1 5.50 15.96 -11.57
C MET A 1 4.17 15.29 -11.72
N LYS A 2 4.09 14.25 -12.51
CA LYS A 2 2.83 13.54 -12.67
C LYS A 2 2.75 12.40 -11.68
N THR A 3 1.57 12.19 -11.16
CA THR A 3 1.36 11.09 -10.24
C THR A 3 0.01 10.49 -10.58
N ILE A 4 -0.47 9.58 -9.78
CA ILE A 4 -1.71 8.88 -10.01
C ILE A 4 -2.69 9.27 -8.93
N LYS A 5 -3.87 9.70 -9.32
CA LYS A 5 -4.90 10.05 -8.34
C LYS A 5 -5.84 8.86 -8.21
N PRO A 6 -5.96 8.26 -7.05
CA PRO A 6 -6.90 7.15 -6.90
C PRO A 6 -8.33 7.67 -7.00
N LEU A 7 -9.21 6.84 -7.50
CA LEU A 7 -10.60 7.20 -7.66
C LEU A 7 -11.47 6.18 -6.94
N GLY A 8 -12.69 6.57 -6.65
CA GLY A 8 -13.64 5.66 -6.01
C GLY A 8 -13.19 5.25 -4.63
N SER A 9 -13.10 3.98 -4.37
CA SER A 9 -12.69 3.49 -3.06
C SER A 9 -11.23 3.05 -3.04
N TYR A 10 -10.42 3.59 -3.94
CA TYR A 10 -9.03 3.15 -4.03
C TYR A 10 -8.08 4.12 -3.35
N VAL A 11 -6.94 3.59 -2.98
CA VAL A 11 -5.90 4.30 -2.28
C VAL A 11 -4.60 4.03 -3.01
N LEU A 12 -3.73 5.02 -3.12
CA LEU A 12 -2.41 4.84 -3.72
C LEU A 12 -1.40 4.64 -2.60
N LEU A 13 -0.70 3.53 -2.64
CA LEU A 13 0.30 3.21 -1.61
C LEU A 13 1.68 3.13 -2.22
N GLU A 14 2.67 3.50 -1.43
CA GLU A 14 4.06 3.24 -1.77
C GLU A 14 4.45 2.02 -0.96
N ILE A 15 4.86 0.93 -1.60
CA ILE A 15 5.16 -0.30 -0.90
C ILE A 15 6.50 -0.19 -0.21
N LEU A 16 6.50 -0.46 1.08
CA LEU A 16 7.73 -0.40 1.84
C LEU A 16 8.44 -1.72 1.71
N GLU A 17 9.71 -1.69 1.29
CA GLU A 17 10.35 -2.87 1.12
C GLU A 17 10.89 -3.37 2.30
N THR A 18 10.79 -4.53 2.65
CA THR A 18 11.32 -5.01 3.80
C THR A 18 12.50 -5.64 3.46
N LYS A 19 13.49 -5.28 3.67
CA LYS A 19 14.64 -5.91 3.41
C LYS A 19 14.96 -6.91 4.25
N THR A 20 14.33 -7.31 4.97
CA THR A 20 14.69 -8.30 5.83
C THR A 20 15.05 -9.41 5.28
N ASN A 21 14.87 -9.47 4.49
CA ASN A 21 15.38 -10.42 3.87
C ASN A 21 15.48 -11.67 4.35
N ASN A 22 16.07 -11.90 4.97
CA ASN A 22 16.34 -13.17 5.25
C ASN A 22 15.19 -13.84 5.61
N GLU A 23 14.43 -13.35 6.13
CA GLU A 23 13.44 -14.09 6.58
C GLU A 23 12.68 -14.48 5.57
N ILE A 24 12.73 -13.99 4.73
CA ILE A 24 12.00 -14.39 3.80
C ILE A 24 12.24 -15.32 2.93
N GLN A 25 12.65 -16.14 3.17
CA GLN A 25 12.87 -17.13 2.39
C GLN A 25 11.65 -17.73 2.07
N LEU A 26 10.64 -17.12 1.61
CA LEU A 26 9.48 -17.75 1.29
C LEU A 26 9.71 -18.74 0.25
N ASP A 27 9.27 -19.82 0.42
CA ASP A 27 9.52 -20.84 -0.51
C ASP A 27 8.67 -20.75 -1.73
N THR A 28 7.53 -20.17 -1.74
CA THR A 28 6.71 -20.15 -2.91
C THR A 28 6.21 -18.76 -3.14
N PRO A 29 6.01 -18.35 -4.36
CA PRO A 29 5.49 -17.06 -4.63
C PRO A 29 4.10 -16.83 -4.07
N GLU A 30 3.30 -17.91 -3.98
CA GLU A 30 2.02 -17.75 -3.44
C GLU A 30 2.05 -17.42 -1.98
N ALA A 31 2.89 -18.06 -1.23
CA ALA A 31 3.03 -17.75 0.17
C ALA A 31 3.46 -16.31 0.35
N PHE A 32 4.34 -15.83 -0.51
CA PHE A 32 4.80 -14.47 -0.39
C PHE A 32 3.65 -13.52 -0.68
N LYS A 33 2.82 -13.78 -1.66
CA LYS A 33 1.76 -12.89 -2.00
C LYS A 33 0.67 -12.84 -0.98
N MET A 34 0.54 -13.87 -0.16
CA MET A 34 -0.52 -13.88 0.80
C MET A 34 -0.13 -13.26 2.12
N ARG A 35 1.10 -12.81 2.26
CA ARG A 35 1.49 -12.18 3.48
C ARG A 35 1.05 -10.75 3.50
N PRO A 36 0.80 -10.18 4.67
CA PRO A 36 0.52 -8.76 4.74
C PRO A 36 1.78 -7.96 4.45
N PHE A 37 1.60 -6.85 3.80
CA PHE A 37 2.70 -5.96 3.48
C PHE A 37 2.44 -4.61 4.10
N ARG A 38 3.47 -3.81 4.22
CA ARG A 38 3.36 -2.46 4.74
C ARG A 38 3.48 -1.48 3.60
N GLY A 39 2.74 -0.41 3.66
CA GLY A 39 2.83 0.64 2.67
C GLY A 39 2.50 1.98 3.27
N ILE A 40 2.95 3.04 2.62
CA ILE A 40 2.65 4.39 3.06
C ILE A 40 1.57 4.93 2.15
N VAL A 41 0.54 5.52 2.71
CA VAL A 41 -0.53 6.10 1.93
C VAL A 41 -0.02 7.36 1.27
N VAL A 42 0.05 7.36 -0.06
CA VAL A 42 0.52 8.49 -0.81
C VAL A 42 -0.63 9.41 -1.14
N ASP A 43 -1.78 8.84 -1.47
CA ASP A 43 -2.94 9.63 -1.80
C ASP A 43 -4.19 8.80 -1.61
N ILE A 44 -5.32 9.45 -1.40
CA ILE A 44 -6.58 8.76 -1.25
C ILE A 44 -7.59 9.46 -2.14
N SER A 45 -8.60 8.73 -2.53
CA SER A 45 -9.67 9.26 -3.34
C SER A 45 -10.44 10.29 -2.55
N GLU A 46 -10.92 11.32 -3.22
CA GLU A 46 -11.72 12.29 -2.53
C GLU A 46 -13.00 11.70 -1.98
N TYR A 47 -13.46 10.61 -2.59
CA TYR A 47 -14.64 9.95 -2.12
C TYR A 47 -14.43 9.40 -0.71
N LEU A 48 -13.19 9.10 -0.31
CA LEU A 48 -12.93 8.52 0.97
C LEU A 48 -12.57 9.54 2.03
N ASN A 49 -12.57 10.82 1.69
CA ASN A 49 -12.10 11.82 2.63
C ASN A 49 -12.83 11.85 3.95
N PHE A 50 -14.09 11.56 3.98
CA PHE A 50 -14.80 11.68 5.23
C PHE A 50 -14.95 10.40 5.99
N ASP A 51 -15.03 9.30 5.31
CA ASP A 51 -15.29 8.05 5.99
C ASP A 51 -14.09 7.17 6.19
N ALA A 52 -13.01 7.43 5.50
CA ALA A 52 -11.86 6.55 5.61
C ALA A 52 -11.17 6.77 6.93
N GLN A 53 -10.67 5.71 7.50
CA GLN A 53 -9.96 5.80 8.74
C GLN A 53 -8.47 5.94 8.51
N ILE A 54 -8.09 6.29 7.30
CA ILE A 54 -6.68 6.44 6.95
C ILE A 54 -6.49 7.82 6.34
N ALA A 55 -5.29 8.30 6.38
CA ALA A 55 -4.94 9.60 5.83
C ALA A 55 -3.61 9.51 5.12
N LYS A 56 -3.28 10.53 4.36
CA LYS A 56 -1.99 10.55 3.69
C LYS A 56 -0.89 10.41 4.70
N PHE A 57 0.11 9.68 4.32
CA PHE A 57 1.32 9.45 5.10
C PHE A 57 1.14 8.44 6.23
N ASP A 58 -0.05 7.87 6.38
CA ASP A 58 -0.21 6.76 7.33
C ASP A 58 0.52 5.53 6.79
N THR A 59 1.07 4.74 7.68
CA THR A 59 1.65 3.46 7.31
C THR A 59 0.59 2.41 7.56
N VAL A 60 0.22 1.68 6.53
CA VAL A 60 -0.88 0.72 6.62
C VAL A 60 -0.39 -0.68 6.32
N ILE A 61 -1.18 -1.65 6.74
CA ILE A 61 -0.94 -3.07 6.49
C ILE A 61 -2.00 -3.50 5.51
N PHE A 62 -1.60 -4.14 4.45
CA PHE A 62 -2.54 -4.52 3.41
C PHE A 62 -2.19 -5.87 2.82
N LEU A 63 -3.13 -6.45 2.10
CA LEU A 63 -2.91 -7.74 1.47
C LEU A 63 -2.43 -7.52 0.05
N TYR A 64 -1.20 -7.91 -0.20
CA TYR A 64 -0.52 -7.61 -1.46
C TYR A 64 -1.28 -8.15 -2.67
N HIS A 65 -1.81 -9.34 -2.57
CA HIS A 65 -2.40 -9.94 -3.74
C HIS A 65 -3.72 -9.31 -4.16
N HIS A 66 -4.24 -8.39 -3.38
CA HIS A 66 -5.45 -7.69 -3.75
C HIS A 66 -5.15 -6.34 -4.39
N GLY A 67 -3.91 -5.97 -4.49
CA GLY A 67 -3.56 -4.68 -5.04
C GLY A 67 -3.16 -4.75 -6.50
N GLN A 68 -3.11 -3.60 -7.14
CA GLN A 68 -2.72 -3.51 -8.52
C GLN A 68 -1.49 -2.65 -8.61
N LYS A 69 -0.38 -3.20 -9.06
CA LYS A 69 0.84 -2.44 -9.15
C LYS A 69 0.72 -1.40 -10.24
N VAL A 70 1.22 -0.21 -9.98
CA VAL A 70 1.21 0.85 -10.96
C VAL A 70 2.58 1.50 -11.00
N PHE A 71 2.86 2.16 -12.10
CA PHE A 71 4.17 2.77 -12.31
C PHE A 71 4.01 4.26 -12.42
N ILE A 72 4.83 5.00 -11.70
CA ILE A 72 4.86 6.45 -11.81
C ILE A 72 6.20 6.80 -12.42
N ALA A 73 6.16 7.29 -13.65
CA ALA A 73 7.39 7.51 -14.41
C ALA A 73 8.35 8.47 -13.74
N ASP A 74 7.84 9.46 -13.03
CA ASP A 74 8.70 10.42 -12.39
C ASP A 74 9.39 9.88 -11.14
N LEU A 75 8.99 8.71 -10.69
CA LEU A 75 9.58 8.10 -9.51
C LEU A 75 9.88 6.64 -9.81
N PRO A 76 10.79 6.39 -10.74
CA PRO A 76 10.98 5.02 -11.22
C PRO A 76 11.56 4.05 -10.21
N GLU A 77 12.21 4.55 -9.19
CA GLU A 77 12.79 3.65 -8.24
C GLU A 77 11.83 3.28 -7.13
N LYS A 78 10.62 3.80 -7.10
CA LYS A 78 9.69 3.47 -6.04
C LYS A 78 8.63 2.54 -6.56
N ASN A 79 8.07 1.76 -5.67
CA ASN A 79 7.02 0.80 -6.04
C ASN A 79 5.69 1.29 -5.50
N PHE A 80 4.72 1.39 -6.38
CA PHE A 80 3.41 1.89 -6.01
C PHE A 80 2.32 0.88 -6.32
N MET A 81 1.22 0.99 -5.63
CA MET A 81 0.11 0.08 -5.81
C MET A 81 -1.20 0.80 -5.56
N LEU A 82 -2.21 0.50 -6.36
CA LEU A 82 -3.55 0.96 -6.08
C LEU A 82 -4.31 -0.19 -5.44
N ILE A 83 -4.96 0.07 -4.33
CA ILE A 83 -5.65 -0.99 -3.63
C ILE A 83 -6.98 -0.46 -3.12
N HIS A 84 -7.99 -1.32 -3.13
CA HIS A 84 -9.29 -0.95 -2.60
C HIS A 84 -9.18 -0.81 -1.09
N VAL A 85 -9.83 0.18 -0.55
CA VAL A 85 -9.68 0.48 0.87
C VAL A 85 -10.09 -0.71 1.74
N ASP A 86 -11.00 -1.56 1.29
CA ASP A 86 -11.41 -2.71 2.07
C ASP A 86 -10.30 -3.75 2.22
N ASN A 87 -9.25 -3.66 1.45
CA ASN A 87 -8.16 -4.62 1.55
C ASN A 87 -7.02 -4.10 2.41
N ILE A 88 -7.20 -2.94 3.03
CA ILE A 88 -6.26 -2.44 4.01
C ILE A 88 -6.77 -2.93 5.34
N ILE A 89 -5.98 -3.73 6.02
CA ILE A 89 -6.44 -4.41 7.20
C ILE A 89 -5.99 -3.78 8.50
N GLY A 90 -5.14 -2.80 8.44
CA GLY A 90 -4.71 -2.12 9.66
C GLY A 90 -3.81 -0.96 9.36
N LYS A 91 -3.50 -0.17 10.37
CA LYS A 91 -2.52 0.88 10.20
C LYS A 91 -1.69 0.96 11.45
N GLU A 92 -0.47 1.42 11.30
CA GLU A 92 0.43 1.51 12.43
C GLU A 92 0.11 2.73 13.24
N MET A 93 0.15 2.60 14.53
CA MET A 93 -0.10 3.70 15.42
C MET A 93 0.93 3.68 16.53
N ASP A 94 1.23 4.86 17.04
CA ASP A 94 2.16 4.93 18.15
C ASP A 94 1.41 4.66 19.44
N LEU A 95 2.01 3.82 20.28
CA LEU A 95 1.39 3.55 21.54
C LEU A 95 2.20 4.23 22.59
N ASP A 96 1.59 4.98 23.43
CA ASP A 96 2.33 5.67 24.48
C ASP A 96 2.25 5.00 25.80
#